data_b94efaa3bf229b189b5c81c553f9249d
#
_entry.id   b94efaa3bf229b189b5c81c553f9249d
#
_cell.length_a   1.000
_cell.length_b   1.000
_cell.length_c   1.000
_cell.angle_alpha   90.00
_cell.angle_beta   90.00
_cell.angle_gamma   90.00
#
_symmetry.space_group_name_H-M   'P 1'
#
loop_
_entity.id
_entity.type
_entity.pdbx_description
1 polymer ?
#
loop_
_entity_poly.entity_id
_entity_poly.type
_entity_poly.pdbx_seq_one_letter_code
_entity_poly.pdbx_strand_id
1 'polypeptide(L)'
;MDVFEAIRTTRAMRRLDPSRKVSDEDIRTIVEAATKAGSAGNRQPVRWLVVRDAEKRRQLGELYRECVEPLLRNDEENAKTDPATAKRLKSTWHLARHLGEAPVLVLACAPGQVHAAVFVGVQNLMLAARAVGLGTTLTTSHRCNEEKVKALLGIPDDVNTFCLIPVGYPLGRWGEAQRQPVEELAYRDDWGRKLR
;
A
#
# COMPACT_ATOMS: atom_id res chain seq x y z
N MET A 1 -0.23 -15.63 14.66
CA MET A 1 -0.31 -14.19 15.01
C MET A 1 -1.78 -13.88 15.26
N ASP A 2 -2.11 -13.23 16.38
CA ASP A 2 -3.47 -12.76 16.60
C ASP A 2 -3.75 -11.45 15.84
N VAL A 3 -5.02 -11.07 15.75
CA VAL A 3 -5.45 -9.89 14.99
C VAL A 3 -4.93 -8.58 15.58
N PHE A 4 -4.83 -8.48 16.91
CA PHE A 4 -4.35 -7.25 17.55
C PHE A 4 -2.84 -7.09 17.37
N GLU A 5 -2.08 -8.18 17.39
CA GLU A 5 -0.65 -8.14 17.07
C GLU A 5 -0.45 -7.70 15.61
N ALA A 6 -1.21 -8.27 14.67
CA ALA A 6 -1.16 -7.85 13.27
C ALA A 6 -1.44 -6.35 13.11
N ILE A 7 -2.50 -5.85 13.75
CA ILE A 7 -2.88 -4.43 13.69
C ILE A 7 -1.79 -3.52 14.27
N ARG A 8 -1.25 -3.86 15.45
CA ARG A 8 -0.22 -3.04 16.09
C ARG A 8 1.10 -3.00 15.32
N THR A 9 1.49 -4.13 14.70
CA THR A 9 2.81 -4.28 14.08
C THR A 9 2.83 -4.11 12.57
N THR A 10 1.67 -4.02 11.90
CA THR A 10 1.61 -3.69 10.47
C THR A 10 2.04 -2.25 10.25
N ARG A 11 3.06 -2.08 9.41
CA ARG A 11 3.61 -0.77 9.04
C ARG A 11 4.10 -0.81 7.59
N ALA A 12 4.27 0.37 6.99
CA ALA A 12 4.78 0.49 5.63
C ALA A 12 6.21 -0.07 5.53
N MET A 13 6.35 -1.22 4.87
CA MET A 13 7.64 -1.85 4.54
C MET A 13 8.01 -1.51 3.10
N ARG A 14 8.92 -0.54 2.94
CA ARG A 14 9.35 -0.03 1.63
C ARG A 14 10.65 -0.66 1.13
N ARG A 15 11.32 -1.47 1.97
CA ARG A 15 12.52 -2.22 1.63
C ARG A 15 12.20 -3.68 1.66
N LEU A 16 12.05 -4.26 0.49
CA LEU A 16 11.70 -5.66 0.29
C LEU A 16 12.89 -6.37 -0.36
N ASP A 17 13.08 -7.64 -0.03
CA ASP A 17 14.13 -8.46 -0.63
C ASP A 17 13.74 -8.83 -2.07
N PRO A 18 14.43 -8.33 -3.09
CA PRO A 18 14.10 -8.60 -4.49
C PRO A 18 14.48 -10.03 -4.92
N SER A 19 15.40 -10.67 -4.18
CA SER A 19 15.89 -12.02 -4.48
C SER A 19 14.97 -13.13 -3.97
N ARG A 20 14.16 -12.83 -2.93
CA ARG A 20 13.30 -13.80 -2.28
C ARG A 20 11.91 -13.84 -2.91
N LYS A 21 11.60 -14.91 -3.61
CA LYS A 21 10.30 -15.11 -4.26
C LYS A 21 9.18 -15.26 -3.22
N VAL A 22 8.03 -14.66 -3.48
CA VAL A 22 6.79 -14.87 -2.72
C VAL A 22 6.03 -16.02 -3.37
N SER A 23 5.54 -16.97 -2.57
CA SER A 23 4.79 -18.11 -3.08
C SER A 23 3.43 -17.71 -3.67
N ASP A 24 2.87 -18.54 -4.54
CA ASP A 24 1.52 -18.32 -5.06
C ASP A 24 0.48 -18.55 -3.95
N GLU A 25 0.75 -19.44 -3.01
CA GLU A 25 -0.08 -19.72 -1.85
C GLU A 25 -0.19 -18.51 -0.93
N ASP A 26 0.96 -17.85 -0.61
CA ASP A 26 0.95 -16.63 0.18
C ASP A 26 0.17 -15.50 -0.50
N ILE A 27 0.36 -15.33 -1.82
CA ILE A 27 -0.39 -14.31 -2.59
C ILE A 27 -1.88 -14.62 -2.59
N ARG A 28 -2.25 -15.87 -2.79
CA ARG A 28 -3.65 -16.29 -2.74
C ARG A 28 -4.25 -15.99 -1.36
N THR A 29 -3.54 -16.34 -0.29
CA THR A 29 -3.97 -16.12 1.10
C THR A 29 -4.24 -14.63 1.38
N ILE A 30 -3.32 -13.75 0.99
CA ILE A 30 -3.50 -12.31 1.27
C ILE A 30 -4.56 -11.66 0.39
N VAL A 31 -4.72 -12.10 -0.86
CA VAL A 31 -5.79 -11.63 -1.76
C VAL A 31 -7.15 -12.17 -1.30
N GLU A 32 -7.22 -13.42 -0.86
CA GLU A 32 -8.46 -13.98 -0.29
C GLU A 32 -8.91 -13.20 0.95
N ALA A 33 -7.99 -12.86 1.87
CA ALA A 33 -8.30 -11.99 3.01
C ALA A 33 -8.86 -10.63 2.56
N ALA A 34 -8.32 -10.06 1.49
CA ALA A 34 -8.81 -8.82 0.92
C ALA A 34 -10.26 -8.95 0.41
N THR A 35 -10.63 -10.08 -0.19
CA THR A 35 -11.98 -10.32 -0.70
C THR A 35 -13.03 -10.50 0.40
N LYS A 36 -12.62 -10.77 1.65
CA LYS A 36 -13.52 -10.86 2.81
C LYS A 36 -13.96 -9.49 3.36
N ALA A 37 -13.43 -8.41 2.83
CA ALA A 37 -13.87 -7.06 3.20
C ALA A 37 -15.31 -6.81 2.75
N GLY A 38 -16.07 -6.12 3.59
CA GLY A 38 -17.45 -5.73 3.29
C GLY A 38 -17.54 -4.72 2.14
N SER A 39 -18.62 -4.79 1.39
CA SER A 39 -18.98 -3.79 0.38
C SER A 39 -20.48 -3.48 0.43
N ALA A 40 -20.87 -2.26 0.07
CA ALA A 40 -22.26 -1.83 0.09
C ALA A 40 -23.13 -2.78 -0.74
N GLY A 41 -24.19 -3.31 -0.12
CA GLY A 41 -25.09 -4.29 -0.75
C GLY A 41 -24.39 -5.57 -1.22
N ASN A 42 -23.23 -5.90 -0.64
CA ASN A 42 -22.39 -7.04 -1.03
C ASN A 42 -22.04 -7.07 -2.54
N ARG A 43 -21.88 -5.92 -3.16
CA ARG A 43 -21.63 -5.79 -4.61
C ARG A 43 -20.25 -6.28 -5.03
N GLN A 44 -19.30 -6.37 -4.12
CA GLN A 44 -17.94 -6.90 -4.34
C GLN A 44 -17.25 -6.32 -5.59
N PRO A 45 -17.16 -4.99 -5.73
CA PRO A 45 -16.71 -4.33 -6.96
C PRO A 45 -15.20 -4.44 -7.19
N VAL A 46 -14.41 -4.74 -6.14
CA VAL A 46 -12.95 -4.69 -6.18
C VAL A 46 -12.38 -5.87 -6.96
N ARG A 47 -11.40 -5.58 -7.81
CA ARG A 47 -10.58 -6.57 -8.52
C ARG A 47 -9.13 -6.39 -8.11
N TRP A 48 -8.44 -7.48 -7.92
CA TRP A 48 -7.05 -7.53 -7.48
C TRP A 48 -6.18 -8.00 -8.63
N LEU A 49 -5.39 -7.10 -9.21
CA LEU A 49 -4.46 -7.45 -10.27
C LEU A 49 -3.08 -7.71 -9.68
N VAL A 50 -2.62 -8.96 -9.76
CA VAL A 50 -1.32 -9.41 -9.27
C VAL A 50 -0.31 -9.39 -10.42
N VAL A 51 0.74 -8.60 -10.30
CA VAL A 51 1.78 -8.44 -11.32
C VAL A 51 3.07 -9.11 -10.84
N ARG A 52 3.45 -10.22 -11.50
CA ARG A 52 4.68 -10.98 -11.27
C ARG A 52 5.69 -10.83 -12.41
N ASP A 53 5.22 -10.50 -13.60
CA ASP A 53 6.10 -10.28 -14.75
C ASP A 53 7.12 -9.19 -14.45
N ALA A 54 8.41 -9.50 -14.63
CA ALA A 54 9.50 -8.63 -14.23
C ALA A 54 9.54 -7.34 -15.03
N GLU A 55 9.24 -7.41 -16.33
CA GLU A 55 9.24 -6.24 -17.20
C GLU A 55 8.06 -5.30 -16.88
N LYS A 56 6.87 -5.85 -16.66
CA LYS A 56 5.71 -5.05 -16.23
C LYS A 56 5.94 -4.39 -14.87
N ARG A 57 6.57 -5.09 -13.91
CA ARG A 57 6.92 -4.50 -12.61
C ARG A 57 7.93 -3.36 -12.77
N ARG A 58 8.96 -3.54 -13.61
CA ARG A 58 9.95 -2.51 -13.91
C ARG A 58 9.27 -1.25 -14.49
N GLN A 59 8.43 -1.42 -15.51
CA GLN A 59 7.69 -0.31 -16.13
C GLN A 59 6.74 0.38 -15.15
N LEU A 60 6.02 -0.37 -14.30
CA LEU A 60 5.20 0.22 -13.22
C LEU A 60 6.04 1.03 -12.24
N GLY A 61 7.25 0.55 -11.91
CA GLY A 61 8.20 1.27 -11.06
C GLY A 61 8.64 2.60 -11.69
N GLU A 62 8.86 2.63 -13.00
CA GLU A 62 9.22 3.84 -13.74
C GLU A 62 8.06 4.85 -13.76
N LEU A 63 6.85 4.41 -14.12
CA LEU A 63 5.65 5.24 -14.10
C LEU A 63 5.35 5.82 -12.71
N TYR A 64 5.55 5.02 -11.66
CA TYR A 64 5.43 5.47 -10.28
C TYR A 64 6.49 6.53 -9.93
N ARG A 65 7.74 6.31 -10.32
CA ARG A 65 8.85 7.24 -10.06
C ARG A 65 8.61 8.59 -10.73
N GLU A 66 8.15 8.60 -11.98
CA GLU A 66 7.78 9.83 -12.71
C GLU A 66 6.81 10.70 -11.90
N CYS A 67 5.84 10.06 -11.22
CA CYS A 67 4.84 10.76 -10.40
C CYS A 67 5.39 11.26 -9.07
N VAL A 68 6.24 10.48 -8.43
CA VAL A 68 6.66 10.73 -7.05
C VAL A 68 7.88 11.65 -6.97
N GLU A 69 8.81 11.53 -7.92
CA GLU A 69 10.07 12.28 -7.89
C GLU A 69 9.89 13.80 -7.80
N PRO A 70 9.00 14.46 -8.57
CA PRO A 70 8.76 15.89 -8.41
C PRO A 70 8.27 16.28 -7.02
N LEU A 71 7.39 15.47 -6.42
CA LEU A 71 6.88 15.69 -5.06
C LEU A 71 7.98 15.58 -4.01
N LEU A 72 8.88 14.60 -4.17
CA LEU A 72 9.99 14.39 -3.24
C LEU A 72 11.02 15.52 -3.33
N ARG A 73 11.29 16.03 -4.52
CA ARG A 73 12.21 17.17 -4.72
C ARG A 73 11.67 18.44 -4.03
N ASN A 74 10.36 18.68 -4.08
CA ASN A 74 9.74 19.81 -3.40
C ASN A 74 9.86 19.71 -1.86
N ASP A 75 9.90 18.48 -1.31
CA ASP A 75 10.05 18.24 0.13
C ASP A 75 11.50 18.30 0.63
N GLU A 76 12.51 18.38 -0.25
CA GLU A 76 13.93 18.33 0.13
C GLU A 76 14.36 19.53 1.00
N GLU A 77 13.78 20.69 0.76
CA GLU A 77 14.09 21.88 1.57
C GLU A 77 13.56 21.74 3.00
N ASN A 78 12.33 21.25 3.15
CA ASN A 78 11.73 20.99 4.47
C ASN A 78 12.49 19.89 5.24
N ALA A 79 13.09 18.94 4.54
CA ALA A 79 13.87 17.86 5.14
C ALA A 79 15.19 18.34 5.78
N LYS A 80 15.70 19.52 5.41
CA LYS A 80 16.92 20.11 5.99
C LYS A 80 16.73 20.54 7.44
N THR A 81 15.51 20.92 7.80
CA THR A 81 15.18 21.49 9.12
C THR A 81 14.36 20.54 9.99
N ASP A 82 13.71 19.52 9.40
CA ASP A 82 12.88 18.56 10.13
C ASP A 82 13.39 17.12 9.97
N PRO A 83 13.97 16.51 11.03
CA PRO A 83 14.46 15.12 11.00
C PRO A 83 13.39 14.08 10.69
N ALA A 84 12.13 14.31 11.07
CA ALA A 84 11.03 13.39 10.77
C ALA A 84 10.73 13.39 9.28
N THR A 85 10.67 14.57 8.65
CA THR A 85 10.55 14.73 7.20
C THR A 85 11.75 14.13 6.47
N ALA A 86 12.98 14.35 6.93
CA ALA A 86 14.16 13.75 6.33
C ALA A 86 14.11 12.21 6.33
N LYS A 87 13.70 11.60 7.45
CA LYS A 87 13.53 10.14 7.56
C LYS A 87 12.43 9.61 6.63
N ARG A 88 11.28 10.31 6.56
CA ARG A 88 10.18 9.98 5.66
C ARG A 88 10.64 10.08 4.21
N LEU A 89 11.27 11.17 3.83
CA LEU A 89 11.77 11.44 2.49
C LEU A 89 12.75 10.36 2.03
N LYS A 90 13.75 10.01 2.86
CA LYS A 90 14.71 8.92 2.57
C LYS A 90 14.01 7.59 2.29
N SER A 91 12.98 7.26 3.07
CA SER A 91 12.21 6.02 2.91
C SER A 91 11.36 6.03 1.63
N THR A 92 10.79 7.18 1.29
CA THR A 92 9.96 7.33 0.06
C THR A 92 10.83 7.36 -1.19
N TRP A 93 11.99 8.01 -1.15
CA TRP A 93 12.98 7.94 -2.24
C TRP A 93 13.44 6.51 -2.52
N HIS A 94 13.64 5.70 -1.46
CA HIS A 94 13.98 4.29 -1.66
C HIS A 94 12.86 3.58 -2.42
N LEU A 95 11.60 3.74 -2.00
CA LEU A 95 10.47 3.14 -2.71
C LEU A 95 10.37 3.63 -4.17
N ALA A 96 10.57 4.93 -4.41
CA ALA A 96 10.51 5.50 -5.75
C ALA A 96 11.53 4.86 -6.72
N ARG A 97 12.70 4.52 -6.21
CA ARG A 97 13.78 3.91 -7.01
C ARG A 97 13.66 2.40 -7.17
N HIS A 98 13.06 1.71 -6.21
CA HIS A 98 13.10 0.24 -6.11
C HIS A 98 11.72 -0.43 -6.13
N LEU A 99 10.64 0.31 -6.43
CA LEU A 99 9.28 -0.27 -6.43
C LEU A 99 9.18 -1.43 -7.43
N GLY A 100 9.74 -1.29 -8.63
CA GLY A 100 9.73 -2.32 -9.67
C GLY A 100 10.54 -3.57 -9.35
N GLU A 101 11.45 -3.50 -8.36
CA GLU A 101 12.25 -4.63 -7.89
C GLU A 101 11.49 -5.51 -6.87
N ALA A 102 10.38 -5.03 -6.31
CA ALA A 102 9.56 -5.84 -5.42
C ALA A 102 9.13 -7.15 -6.11
N PRO A 103 9.19 -8.31 -5.41
CA PRO A 103 8.86 -9.60 -6.01
C PRO A 103 7.47 -9.67 -6.64
N VAL A 104 6.51 -8.94 -6.07
CA VAL A 104 5.13 -8.87 -6.55
C VAL A 104 4.60 -7.45 -6.36
N LEU A 105 3.82 -6.97 -7.32
CA LEU A 105 3.00 -5.76 -7.19
C LEU A 105 1.53 -6.16 -7.25
N VAL A 106 0.70 -5.59 -6.37
CA VAL A 106 -0.75 -5.80 -6.39
C VAL A 106 -1.44 -4.45 -6.59
N LEU A 107 -2.32 -4.38 -7.60
CA LEU A 107 -3.19 -3.23 -7.81
C LEU A 107 -4.60 -3.58 -7.34
N ALA A 108 -5.21 -2.66 -6.60
CA ALA A 108 -6.63 -2.69 -6.31
C ALA A 108 -7.37 -1.83 -7.35
N CYS A 109 -8.26 -2.45 -8.10
CA CYS A 109 -9.00 -1.85 -9.20
C CYS A 109 -10.51 -2.02 -8.98
N ALA A 110 -11.31 -1.07 -9.45
CA ALA A 110 -12.77 -1.21 -9.43
C ALA A 110 -13.42 -0.23 -10.41
N PRO A 111 -14.62 -0.52 -10.94
CA PRO A 111 -15.42 0.47 -11.67
C PRO A 111 -15.96 1.54 -10.71
N GLY A 112 -16.03 2.77 -11.17
CA GLY A 112 -16.59 3.91 -10.43
C GLY A 112 -15.80 4.32 -9.18
N GLN A 113 -16.43 5.12 -8.32
CA GLN A 113 -15.78 5.72 -7.13
C GLN A 113 -16.15 4.94 -5.85
N VAL A 114 -15.54 3.80 -5.65
CA VAL A 114 -15.86 2.87 -4.55
C VAL A 114 -14.75 2.80 -3.49
N HIS A 115 -14.17 3.95 -3.13
CA HIS A 115 -13.04 4.07 -2.21
C HIS A 115 -13.22 3.27 -0.91
N ALA A 116 -14.40 3.35 -0.27
CA ALA A 116 -14.65 2.64 0.98
C ALA A 116 -14.46 1.12 0.83
N ALA A 117 -15.03 0.50 -0.22
CA ALA A 117 -14.88 -0.93 -0.44
C ALA A 117 -13.44 -1.33 -0.75
N VAL A 118 -12.70 -0.49 -1.48
CA VAL A 118 -11.31 -0.76 -1.84
C VAL A 118 -10.41 -0.74 -0.60
N PHE A 119 -10.44 0.33 0.19
CA PHE A 119 -9.46 0.51 1.27
C PHE A 119 -9.69 -0.41 2.48
N VAL A 120 -10.91 -0.86 2.74
CA VAL A 120 -11.11 -1.92 3.74
C VAL A 120 -10.52 -3.25 3.28
N GLY A 121 -10.62 -3.58 1.97
CA GLY A 121 -9.96 -4.76 1.39
C GLY A 121 -8.43 -4.64 1.41
N VAL A 122 -7.89 -3.47 1.08
CA VAL A 122 -6.46 -3.20 1.16
C VAL A 122 -5.92 -3.40 2.57
N GLN A 123 -6.65 -2.91 3.59
CA GLN A 123 -6.24 -3.12 4.98
C GLN A 123 -6.20 -4.60 5.34
N ASN A 124 -7.21 -5.38 4.94
CA ASN A 124 -7.21 -6.83 5.16
C ASN A 124 -6.02 -7.51 4.48
N LEU A 125 -5.71 -7.15 3.23
CA LEU A 125 -4.54 -7.66 2.51
C LEU A 125 -3.25 -7.39 3.29
N MET A 126 -3.06 -6.17 3.78
CA MET A 126 -1.84 -5.77 4.50
C MET A 126 -1.70 -6.48 5.84
N LEU A 127 -2.81 -6.69 6.57
CA LEU A 127 -2.83 -7.45 7.82
C LEU A 127 -2.52 -8.94 7.58
N ALA A 128 -3.13 -9.53 6.56
CA ALA A 128 -2.85 -10.91 6.17
C ALA A 128 -1.39 -11.10 5.72
N ALA A 129 -0.86 -10.16 4.92
CA ALA A 129 0.55 -10.15 4.53
C ALA A 129 1.46 -10.15 5.76
N ARG A 130 1.18 -9.28 6.75
CA ARG A 130 1.91 -9.26 8.02
C ARG A 130 1.86 -10.61 8.73
N ALA A 131 0.69 -11.27 8.76
CA ALA A 131 0.50 -12.54 9.44
C ALA A 131 1.33 -13.68 8.83
N VAL A 132 1.54 -13.66 7.51
CA VAL A 132 2.38 -14.63 6.78
C VAL A 132 3.84 -14.17 6.61
N GLY A 133 4.25 -13.07 7.29
CA GLY A 133 5.63 -12.57 7.29
C GLY A 133 6.01 -11.72 6.08
N LEU A 134 5.04 -11.32 5.25
CA LEU A 134 5.27 -10.43 4.10
C LEU A 134 5.13 -8.95 4.49
N GLY A 135 6.01 -8.13 3.93
CA GLY A 135 5.97 -6.69 4.03
C GLY A 135 5.20 -6.06 2.87
N THR A 136 4.47 -5.00 3.17
CA THR A 136 3.70 -4.25 2.20
C THR A 136 3.79 -2.75 2.47
N THR A 137 3.50 -1.95 1.47
CA THR A 137 3.18 -0.53 1.64
C THR A 137 2.15 -0.11 0.60
N LEU A 138 1.19 0.73 1.00
CA LEU A 138 0.20 1.30 0.10
C LEU A 138 0.75 2.57 -0.53
N THR A 139 0.57 2.74 -1.84
CA THR A 139 0.78 4.00 -2.54
C THR A 139 -0.33 4.26 -3.56
N THR A 140 -0.66 5.54 -3.76
CA THR A 140 -1.65 6.00 -4.75
C THR A 140 -1.02 6.86 -5.84
N SER A 141 0.28 7.14 -5.74
CA SER A 141 0.97 8.11 -6.61
C SER A 141 1.07 7.66 -8.07
N HIS A 142 0.95 6.34 -8.37
CA HIS A 142 0.89 5.83 -9.75
C HIS A 142 -0.27 6.44 -10.55
N ARG A 143 -1.30 6.97 -9.87
CA ARG A 143 -2.51 7.52 -10.50
C ARG A 143 -2.26 8.78 -11.33
N CYS A 144 -1.13 9.46 -11.16
CA CYS A 144 -0.79 10.57 -12.06
C CYS A 144 -0.49 10.09 -13.48
N ASN A 145 -0.11 8.80 -13.62
CA ASN A 145 0.10 8.11 -14.89
C ASN A 145 -0.95 6.99 -15.11
N GLU A 146 -2.18 7.17 -14.59
CA GLU A 146 -3.20 6.09 -14.57
C GLU A 146 -3.45 5.50 -15.97
N GLU A 147 -3.58 6.33 -16.99
CA GLU A 147 -3.81 5.88 -18.37
C GLU A 147 -2.67 5.00 -18.89
N LYS A 148 -1.40 5.38 -18.62
CA LYS A 148 -0.24 4.56 -18.99
C LYS A 148 -0.22 3.23 -18.23
N VAL A 149 -0.60 3.24 -16.94
CA VAL A 149 -0.71 2.03 -16.11
C VAL A 149 -1.79 1.10 -16.65
N LYS A 150 -2.96 1.65 -17.02
CA LYS A 150 -4.06 0.88 -17.61
C LYS A 150 -3.64 0.26 -18.94
N ALA A 151 -3.03 1.02 -19.83
CA ALA A 151 -2.54 0.53 -21.11
C ALA A 151 -1.48 -0.59 -20.94
N LEU A 152 -0.52 -0.43 -20.02
CA LEU A 152 0.51 -1.43 -19.72
C LEU A 152 -0.09 -2.77 -19.25
N LEU A 153 -1.13 -2.71 -18.45
CA LEU A 153 -1.72 -3.88 -17.78
C LEU A 153 -2.99 -4.42 -18.46
N GLY A 154 -3.48 -3.76 -19.51
CA GLY A 154 -4.72 -4.14 -20.19
C GLY A 154 -5.97 -3.92 -19.34
N ILE A 155 -5.97 -2.88 -18.49
CA ILE A 155 -7.11 -2.54 -17.63
C ILE A 155 -8.12 -1.75 -18.47
N PRO A 156 -9.42 -2.13 -18.47
CA PRO A 156 -10.45 -1.42 -19.22
C PRO A 156 -10.62 0.06 -18.79
N ASP A 157 -11.07 0.92 -19.71
CA ASP A 157 -11.20 2.35 -19.49
C ASP A 157 -12.22 2.72 -18.39
N ASP A 158 -13.25 1.89 -18.19
CA ASP A 158 -14.27 2.06 -17.16
C ASP A 158 -13.82 1.57 -15.76
N VAL A 159 -12.62 0.99 -15.65
CA VAL A 159 -12.04 0.50 -14.39
C VAL A 159 -10.98 1.48 -13.91
N ASN A 160 -11.13 1.99 -12.70
CA ASN A 160 -10.14 2.85 -12.05
C ASN A 160 -9.12 2.04 -11.24
N THR A 161 -7.89 2.55 -11.16
CA THR A 161 -6.88 2.04 -10.23
C THR A 161 -6.88 2.88 -8.95
N PHE A 162 -6.92 2.25 -7.79
CA PHE A 162 -7.01 2.96 -6.51
C PHE A 162 -5.68 3.02 -5.77
N CYS A 163 -5.00 1.89 -5.67
CA CYS A 163 -3.69 1.84 -5.04
C CYS A 163 -2.82 0.72 -5.62
N LEU A 164 -1.52 0.93 -5.48
CA LEU A 164 -0.46 -0.01 -5.84
C LEU A 164 0.25 -0.44 -4.56
N ILE A 165 0.46 -1.75 -4.40
CA ILE A 165 0.97 -2.36 -3.18
C ILE A 165 2.14 -3.28 -3.57
N PRO A 166 3.41 -2.89 -3.35
CA PRO A 166 4.52 -3.82 -3.41
C PRO A 166 4.43 -4.82 -2.26
N VAL A 167 4.68 -6.09 -2.58
CA VAL A 167 4.62 -7.23 -1.66
C VAL A 167 5.91 -8.02 -1.75
N GLY A 168 6.51 -8.35 -0.61
CA GLY A 168 7.74 -9.14 -0.53
C GLY A 168 8.20 -9.34 0.90
N TYR A 169 9.29 -10.07 1.10
CA TYR A 169 9.87 -10.23 2.43
C TYR A 169 10.61 -8.95 2.85
N PRO A 170 10.33 -8.39 4.04
CA PRO A 170 10.94 -7.13 4.44
C PRO A 170 12.40 -7.31 4.85
N LEU A 171 13.26 -6.39 4.41
CA LEU A 171 14.65 -6.25 4.89
C LEU A 171 14.72 -5.49 6.22
N GLY A 172 13.63 -4.84 6.62
CA GLY A 172 13.50 -4.12 7.88
C GLY A 172 12.95 -4.99 9.01
N ARG A 173 13.02 -4.48 10.24
CA ARG A 173 12.44 -5.15 11.41
C ARG A 173 10.98 -4.76 11.57
N TRP A 174 10.19 -5.71 12.02
CA TRP A 174 8.84 -5.46 12.51
C TRP A 174 8.89 -4.67 13.83
N GLY A 175 7.81 -4.04 14.17
CA GLY A 175 7.66 -3.28 15.40
C GLY A 175 6.44 -2.37 15.33
N GLU A 176 6.01 -1.89 16.46
CA GLU A 176 4.86 -0.98 16.54
C GLU A 176 5.16 0.36 15.87
N ALA A 177 4.20 0.86 15.12
CA ALA A 177 4.25 2.22 14.61
C ALA A 177 3.81 3.19 15.70
N GLN A 178 4.59 4.26 15.90
CA GLN A 178 4.17 5.32 16.83
C GLN A 178 2.84 5.92 16.37
N ARG A 179 1.92 6.04 17.32
CA ARG A 179 0.60 6.65 17.14
C ARG A 179 0.32 7.57 18.31
N GLN A 180 -0.55 8.54 18.10
CA GLN A 180 -1.08 9.36 19.19
C GLN A 180 -1.95 8.48 20.12
N PRO A 181 -2.01 8.79 21.41
CA PRO A 181 -2.89 8.11 22.34
C PRO A 181 -4.36 8.21 21.90
N VAL A 182 -5.15 7.18 22.21
CA VAL A 182 -6.58 7.15 21.81
C VAL A 182 -7.36 8.32 22.39
N GLU A 183 -6.98 8.80 23.56
CA GLU A 183 -7.59 9.94 24.27
C GLU A 183 -7.47 11.26 23.49
N GLU A 184 -6.48 11.36 22.59
CA GLU A 184 -6.30 12.53 21.72
C GLU A 184 -7.09 12.42 20.42
N LEU A 185 -7.56 11.24 20.06
CA LEU A 185 -8.15 10.94 18.75
C LEU A 185 -9.64 10.56 18.82
N ALA A 186 -10.14 10.19 20.01
CA ALA A 186 -11.51 9.71 20.17
C ALA A 186 -12.34 10.63 21.08
N TYR A 187 -13.57 10.86 20.64
CA TYR A 187 -14.53 11.69 21.37
C TYR A 187 -15.77 10.87 21.70
N ARG A 188 -16.46 11.22 22.81
CA ARG A 188 -17.71 10.63 23.26
C ARG A 188 -18.86 11.60 23.02
N ASP A 189 -19.85 11.18 22.27
CA ASP A 189 -21.11 11.88 21.97
C ASP A 189 -20.92 13.19 21.19
N ASP A 190 -20.10 14.12 21.68
CA ASP A 190 -19.87 15.43 21.10
C ASP A 190 -18.42 15.61 20.64
N TRP A 191 -18.20 16.37 19.55
CA TRP A 191 -16.85 16.71 19.08
C TRP A 191 -16.10 17.52 20.15
N GLY A 192 -14.89 17.09 20.49
CA GLY A 192 -14.05 17.71 21.52
C GLY A 192 -14.23 17.14 22.93
N ARG A 193 -15.28 16.37 23.22
CA ARG A 193 -15.46 15.65 24.47
C ARG A 193 -14.67 14.35 24.44
N LYS A 194 -13.49 14.34 25.04
CA LYS A 194 -12.56 13.19 24.97
C LYS A 194 -13.17 11.90 25.53
N LEU A 195 -12.88 10.79 24.87
CA LEU A 195 -13.19 9.44 25.34
C LEU A 195 -12.28 9.14 26.55
N ARG A 196 -12.85 8.96 27.71
CA ARG A 196 -12.18 8.56 28.95
C ARG A 196 -12.57 7.14 29.32
#